data_a3244bd48921efc58cb62288b2adc47c
#
_entry.id   a3244bd48921efc58cb62288b2adc47c
#
_cell.length_a   1.000
_cell.length_b   1.000
_cell.length_c   1.000
_cell.angle_alpha   90.00
_cell.angle_beta   90.00
_cell.angle_gamma   90.00
#
_symmetry.space_group_name_H-M   'P 1'
#
loop_
_entity.id
_entity.type
_entity.pdbx_description
1 polymer ?
#
loop_
_entity_poly.entity_id
_entity_poly.type
_entity_poly.pdbx_seq_one_letter_code
_entity_poly.pdbx_strand_id
1 'polypeptide(L)'
;YLSKRDSEWMGPLFMFHGLSVDCIDKYRPNSEERRQAYLADITYGTNNEFGFDYLRDNMATSPMDLVQRKHHYAIVDEVDSVLIDDARTPLIISGPVPKGEDQLFEEFRPTVERLVNAQKVLATKYLTDARNLLKSENEKEREEGALALFRSYKGLPKNKALIKFLSEPGNKTILLKTEEYYMQENNRNMHIATDPLYFVIDEKNNSIELTDKGFDLLSETSEDPTFFVLPDVGSEIAELE
;
A
#
# COMPACT_ATOMS: atom_id res chain seq x y z
N TYR A 1 -7.16 -20.31 -21.54
CA TYR A 1 -7.58 -21.48 -22.33
C TYR A 1 -8.99 -21.30 -22.89
N LEU A 2 -9.99 -21.00 -22.05
CA LEU A 2 -11.41 -20.91 -22.45
C LEU A 2 -11.66 -19.89 -23.57
N SER A 3 -11.16 -18.67 -23.42
CA SER A 3 -11.30 -17.60 -24.40
C SER A 3 -10.77 -17.99 -25.79
N LYS A 4 -9.62 -18.69 -25.84
CA LYS A 4 -9.05 -19.22 -27.10
C LYS A 4 -9.94 -20.30 -27.70
N ARG A 5 -10.34 -21.28 -26.88
CA ARG A 5 -11.23 -22.37 -27.31
C ARG A 5 -12.53 -21.81 -27.88
N ASP A 6 -13.16 -20.89 -27.15
CA ASP A 6 -14.48 -20.38 -27.51
C ASP A 6 -14.42 -19.48 -28.76
N SER A 7 -13.34 -18.70 -28.92
CA SER A 7 -13.11 -17.94 -30.14
C SER A 7 -12.94 -18.85 -31.37
N GLU A 8 -12.30 -20.02 -31.19
CA GLU A 8 -12.10 -21.00 -32.27
C GLU A 8 -13.37 -21.79 -32.57
N TRP A 9 -14.14 -22.13 -31.54
CA TRP A 9 -15.35 -22.93 -31.68
C TRP A 9 -16.52 -22.10 -32.25
N MET A 10 -16.74 -20.89 -31.75
CA MET A 10 -17.82 -20.02 -32.20
C MET A 10 -17.45 -19.15 -33.40
N GLY A 11 -16.15 -18.96 -33.63
CA GLY A 11 -15.63 -18.14 -34.73
C GLY A 11 -16.25 -18.46 -36.11
N PRO A 12 -16.30 -19.74 -36.54
CA PRO A 12 -16.92 -20.10 -37.82
C PRO A 12 -18.36 -19.65 -37.97
N LEU A 13 -19.15 -19.65 -36.87
CA LEU A 13 -20.54 -19.17 -36.90
C LEU A 13 -20.59 -17.66 -37.17
N PHE A 14 -19.78 -16.88 -36.49
CA PHE A 14 -19.74 -15.42 -36.67
C PHE A 14 -19.17 -15.04 -38.06
N MET A 15 -18.12 -15.73 -38.50
CA MET A 15 -17.57 -15.53 -39.86
C MET A 15 -18.56 -15.86 -40.95
N PHE A 16 -19.44 -16.84 -40.73
CA PHE A 16 -20.55 -17.12 -41.66
C PHE A 16 -21.51 -15.93 -41.83
N HIS A 17 -21.64 -15.12 -40.75
CA HIS A 17 -22.42 -13.87 -40.78
C HIS A 17 -21.60 -12.66 -41.23
N GLY A 18 -20.39 -12.84 -41.72
CA GLY A 18 -19.52 -11.79 -42.22
C GLY A 18 -18.80 -10.98 -41.14
N LEU A 19 -18.77 -11.49 -39.90
CA LEU A 19 -18.09 -10.82 -38.77
C LEU A 19 -16.68 -11.39 -38.59
N SER A 20 -15.71 -10.51 -38.34
CA SER A 20 -14.34 -10.89 -37.96
C SER A 20 -14.28 -11.24 -36.50
N VAL A 21 -13.49 -12.29 -36.14
CA VAL A 21 -13.36 -12.78 -34.77
C VAL A 21 -11.88 -13.02 -34.45
N ASP A 22 -11.43 -12.53 -33.32
CA ASP A 22 -10.10 -12.85 -32.84
C ASP A 22 -10.06 -12.94 -31.30
N CYS A 23 -8.91 -13.35 -30.74
CA CYS A 23 -8.71 -13.53 -29.31
C CYS A 23 -7.36 -12.94 -28.88
N ILE A 24 -7.40 -11.93 -27.99
CA ILE A 24 -6.19 -11.24 -27.51
C ILE A 24 -5.25 -12.15 -26.74
N ASP A 25 -5.76 -13.21 -26.09
CA ASP A 25 -4.93 -14.17 -25.32
C ASP A 25 -4.00 -15.02 -26.21
N LYS A 26 -4.13 -14.93 -27.52
CA LYS A 26 -3.22 -15.60 -28.49
C LYS A 26 -1.91 -14.84 -28.67
N TYR A 27 -1.89 -13.56 -28.37
CA TYR A 27 -0.83 -12.62 -28.72
C TYR A 27 -0.14 -12.04 -27.50
N ARG A 28 1.12 -11.61 -27.70
CA ARG A 28 1.88 -10.96 -26.63
C ARG A 28 1.33 -9.57 -26.34
N PRO A 29 1.41 -9.10 -25.07
CA PRO A 29 1.11 -7.71 -24.74
C PRO A 29 1.86 -6.72 -25.64
N ASN A 30 1.24 -5.62 -25.98
CA ASN A 30 1.78 -4.53 -26.80
C ASN A 30 2.26 -4.94 -28.20
N SER A 31 1.85 -6.12 -28.71
CA SER A 31 2.19 -6.53 -30.07
C SER A 31 1.23 -5.96 -31.12
N GLU A 32 1.68 -5.87 -32.35
CA GLU A 32 0.84 -5.44 -33.47
C GLU A 32 -0.31 -6.43 -33.71
N GLU A 33 -0.06 -7.73 -33.58
CA GLU A 33 -1.07 -8.77 -33.71
C GLU A 33 -2.18 -8.62 -32.67
N ARG A 34 -1.81 -8.21 -31.43
CA ARG A 34 -2.78 -7.94 -30.37
C ARG A 34 -3.63 -6.70 -30.68
N ARG A 35 -3.02 -5.68 -31.27
CA ARG A 35 -3.72 -4.50 -31.78
C ARG A 35 -4.71 -4.86 -32.88
N GLN A 36 -4.31 -5.71 -33.81
CA GLN A 36 -5.18 -6.20 -34.87
C GLN A 36 -6.35 -7.02 -34.31
N ALA A 37 -6.13 -7.82 -33.27
CA ALA A 37 -7.19 -8.55 -32.62
C ALA A 37 -8.27 -7.64 -32.01
N TYR A 38 -7.89 -6.47 -31.51
CA TYR A 38 -8.86 -5.47 -31.04
C TYR A 38 -9.65 -4.79 -32.17
N LEU A 39 -9.20 -4.87 -33.42
CA LEU A 39 -9.92 -4.35 -34.58
C LEU A 39 -10.99 -5.32 -35.12
N ALA A 40 -10.99 -6.57 -34.67
CA ALA A 40 -12.03 -7.52 -35.00
C ALA A 40 -13.41 -7.05 -34.52
N ASP A 41 -14.48 -7.47 -35.25
CA ASP A 41 -15.86 -7.17 -34.83
C ASP A 41 -16.19 -7.81 -33.49
N ILE A 42 -15.64 -9.00 -33.23
CA ILE A 42 -15.78 -9.74 -31.97
C ILE A 42 -14.37 -10.08 -31.44
N THR A 43 -14.05 -9.54 -30.30
CA THR A 43 -12.76 -9.79 -29.62
C THR A 43 -12.98 -10.59 -28.35
N TYR A 44 -12.40 -11.78 -28.29
CA TYR A 44 -12.37 -12.64 -27.12
C TYR A 44 -11.12 -12.35 -26.26
N GLY A 45 -11.25 -12.54 -24.96
CA GLY A 45 -10.13 -12.46 -24.03
C GLY A 45 -10.55 -12.73 -22.60
N THR A 46 -9.58 -12.96 -21.71
CA THR A 46 -9.85 -13.01 -20.29
C THR A 46 -10.03 -11.58 -19.72
N ASN A 47 -10.88 -11.45 -18.71
CA ASN A 47 -11.15 -10.16 -18.06
C ASN A 47 -9.87 -9.45 -17.61
N ASN A 48 -8.94 -10.21 -17.02
CA ASN A 48 -7.66 -9.65 -16.55
C ASN A 48 -6.80 -9.11 -17.69
N GLU A 49 -6.75 -9.79 -18.85
CA GLU A 49 -5.97 -9.33 -19.99
C GLU A 49 -6.54 -8.05 -20.61
N PHE A 50 -7.86 -7.90 -20.69
CA PHE A 50 -8.48 -6.62 -21.06
C PHE A 50 -8.12 -5.51 -20.07
N GLY A 51 -8.16 -5.82 -18.76
CA GLY A 51 -7.80 -4.86 -17.73
C GLY A 51 -6.31 -4.49 -17.75
N PHE A 52 -5.43 -5.45 -17.98
CA PHE A 52 -3.99 -5.18 -18.11
C PHE A 52 -3.68 -4.36 -19.37
N ASP A 53 -4.36 -4.60 -20.50
CA ASP A 53 -4.19 -3.76 -21.69
C ASP A 53 -4.68 -2.34 -21.45
N TYR A 54 -5.81 -2.18 -20.75
CA TYR A 54 -6.29 -0.86 -20.36
C TYR A 54 -5.27 -0.10 -19.48
N LEU A 55 -4.66 -0.78 -18.50
CA LEU A 55 -3.64 -0.17 -17.68
C LEU A 55 -2.39 0.20 -18.48
N ARG A 56 -1.95 -0.68 -19.39
CA ARG A 56 -0.80 -0.41 -20.27
C ARG A 56 -1.06 0.78 -21.19
N ASP A 57 -2.25 0.85 -21.78
CA ASP A 57 -2.66 1.96 -22.64
C ASP A 57 -2.69 3.30 -21.88
N ASN A 58 -3.13 3.30 -20.61
CA ASN A 58 -3.07 4.50 -19.76
C ASN A 58 -1.64 4.93 -19.37
N MET A 59 -0.67 4.02 -19.47
CA MET A 59 0.74 4.32 -19.24
C MET A 59 1.50 4.66 -20.52
N ALA A 60 0.85 4.54 -21.70
CA ALA A 60 1.47 4.82 -22.98
C ALA A 60 1.80 6.30 -23.13
N THR A 61 2.98 6.60 -23.64
CA THR A 61 3.45 7.96 -23.89
C THR A 61 3.11 8.47 -25.28
N SER A 62 2.71 7.58 -26.18
CA SER A 62 2.31 7.89 -27.57
C SER A 62 1.01 7.19 -27.94
N PRO A 63 0.12 7.84 -28.70
CA PRO A 63 -1.08 7.20 -29.24
C PRO A 63 -0.78 5.97 -30.12
N MET A 64 0.42 5.88 -30.69
CA MET A 64 0.85 4.76 -31.51
C MET A 64 1.10 3.49 -30.68
N ASP A 65 1.28 3.62 -29.39
CA ASP A 65 1.52 2.50 -28.46
C ASP A 65 0.21 1.90 -27.92
N LEU A 66 -0.92 2.55 -28.17
CA LEU A 66 -2.22 2.06 -27.71
C LEU A 66 -2.62 0.79 -28.48
N VAL A 67 -3.07 -0.21 -27.76
CA VAL A 67 -3.56 -1.47 -28.37
C VAL A 67 -5.08 -1.54 -28.41
N GLN A 68 -5.77 -0.96 -27.44
CA GLN A 68 -7.23 -0.95 -27.39
C GLN A 68 -7.81 0.15 -28.25
N ARG A 69 -9.01 -0.08 -28.74
CA ARG A 69 -9.85 0.93 -29.39
C ARG A 69 -11.06 1.26 -28.51
N LYS A 70 -11.88 2.20 -28.92
CA LYS A 70 -13.15 2.51 -28.25
C LYS A 70 -14.02 1.25 -28.18
N HIS A 71 -14.36 0.85 -26.96
CA HIS A 71 -15.28 -0.25 -26.73
C HIS A 71 -16.71 0.14 -27.11
N HIS A 72 -17.44 -0.80 -27.71
CA HIS A 72 -18.82 -0.59 -28.15
C HIS A 72 -19.79 -1.36 -27.26
N TYR A 73 -19.52 -2.65 -27.04
CA TYR A 73 -20.34 -3.55 -26.25
C TYR A 73 -19.47 -4.60 -25.58
N ALA A 74 -19.81 -5.01 -24.36
CA ALA A 74 -19.13 -6.08 -23.64
C ALA A 74 -20.14 -7.14 -23.19
N ILE A 75 -19.79 -8.40 -23.39
CA ILE A 75 -20.47 -9.55 -22.82
C ILE A 75 -19.52 -10.14 -21.78
N VAL A 76 -19.93 -10.16 -20.52
CA VAL A 76 -19.15 -10.70 -19.40
C VAL A 76 -19.76 -12.04 -19.01
N ASP A 77 -18.99 -13.11 -19.20
CA ASP A 77 -19.33 -14.43 -18.70
C ASP A 77 -18.84 -14.61 -17.27
N GLU A 78 -19.47 -15.47 -16.49
CA GLU A 78 -19.16 -15.68 -15.07
C GLU A 78 -19.13 -14.36 -14.26
N VAL A 79 -20.14 -13.56 -14.45
CA VAL A 79 -20.22 -12.17 -13.94
C VAL A 79 -20.14 -12.08 -12.41
N ASP A 80 -20.59 -13.08 -11.70
CA ASP A 80 -20.49 -13.22 -10.25
C ASP A 80 -19.03 -13.33 -9.80
N SER A 81 -18.22 -14.16 -10.46
CA SER A 81 -16.78 -14.21 -10.20
C SER A 81 -16.11 -12.88 -10.51
N VAL A 82 -16.37 -12.30 -11.69
CA VAL A 82 -15.65 -11.11 -12.16
C VAL A 82 -16.04 -9.84 -11.39
N LEU A 83 -17.33 -9.62 -11.14
CA LEU A 83 -17.85 -8.37 -10.59
C LEU A 83 -18.20 -8.43 -9.10
N ILE A 84 -18.20 -9.61 -8.49
CA ILE A 84 -18.51 -9.80 -7.06
C ILE A 84 -17.30 -10.36 -6.32
N ASP A 85 -16.86 -11.56 -6.64
CA ASP A 85 -15.80 -12.24 -5.89
C ASP A 85 -14.45 -11.55 -6.08
N ASP A 86 -14.07 -11.25 -7.31
CA ASP A 86 -12.80 -10.60 -7.66
C ASP A 86 -12.88 -9.06 -7.73
N ALA A 87 -14.05 -8.47 -7.46
CA ALA A 87 -14.28 -7.03 -7.64
C ALA A 87 -13.30 -6.12 -6.88
N ARG A 88 -12.72 -6.61 -5.80
CA ARG A 88 -11.74 -5.88 -4.97
C ARG A 88 -10.30 -6.32 -5.22
N THR A 89 -10.07 -7.27 -6.10
CA THR A 89 -8.72 -7.73 -6.42
C THR A 89 -8.08 -6.75 -7.41
N PRO A 90 -7.06 -5.98 -7.02
CA PRO A 90 -6.46 -5.00 -7.91
C PRO A 90 -5.65 -5.70 -9.00
N LEU A 91 -5.73 -5.20 -10.23
CA LEU A 91 -4.79 -5.52 -11.28
C LEU A 91 -3.53 -4.67 -11.08
N ILE A 92 -2.39 -5.32 -10.86
CA ILE A 92 -1.13 -4.64 -10.59
C ILE A 92 -0.16 -4.94 -11.72
N ILE A 93 0.31 -3.89 -12.41
CA ILE A 93 1.46 -3.99 -13.31
C ILE A 93 2.70 -3.68 -12.49
N SER A 94 3.57 -4.67 -12.34
CA SER A 94 4.88 -4.50 -11.73
C SER A 94 5.95 -5.05 -12.65
N GLY A 95 7.06 -4.36 -12.72
CA GLY A 95 8.23 -4.80 -13.47
C GLY A 95 9.50 -4.58 -12.65
N PRO A 96 10.61 -5.24 -12.97
CA PRO A 96 11.87 -4.90 -12.37
C PRO A 96 12.19 -3.44 -12.71
N VAL A 97 12.30 -2.62 -11.66
CA VAL A 97 12.86 -1.28 -11.81
C VAL A 97 14.34 -1.47 -12.13
N PRO A 98 14.91 -0.79 -13.16
CA PRO A 98 16.35 -0.77 -13.35
C PRO A 98 16.96 -0.40 -12.01
N LYS A 99 17.99 -1.15 -11.56
CA LYS A 99 18.76 -0.77 -10.38
C LYS A 99 19.25 0.65 -10.65
N GLY A 100 18.67 1.63 -9.96
CA GLY A 100 19.22 2.99 -9.94
C GLY A 100 20.66 2.88 -9.48
N GLU A 101 21.55 3.66 -10.04
CA GLU A 101 22.97 3.67 -9.66
C GLU A 101 23.16 4.03 -8.19
N ASP A 102 22.12 4.62 -7.53
CA ASP A 102 22.15 5.11 -6.16
C ASP A 102 21.19 4.35 -5.23
N GLN A 103 21.42 3.04 -5.06
CA GLN A 103 20.76 2.33 -3.96
C GLN A 103 21.54 2.57 -2.67
N LEU A 104 21.18 3.61 -1.94
CA LEU A 104 21.77 4.03 -0.66
C LEU A 104 21.43 3.08 0.53
N PHE A 105 20.89 1.89 0.26
CA PHE A 105 20.44 0.97 1.31
C PHE A 105 21.59 0.51 2.22
N GLU A 106 22.76 0.22 1.67
CA GLU A 106 23.90 -0.22 2.46
C GLU A 106 24.50 0.94 3.26
N GLU A 107 24.49 2.14 2.70
CA GLU A 107 24.96 3.35 3.35
C GLU A 107 24.09 3.74 4.54
N PHE A 108 22.76 3.77 4.36
CA PHE A 108 21.83 4.12 5.44
C PHE A 108 21.50 2.98 6.40
N ARG A 109 21.92 1.76 6.12
CA ARG A 109 21.63 0.61 6.98
C ARG A 109 22.04 0.80 8.42
N PRO A 110 23.25 1.26 8.76
CA PRO A 110 23.65 1.47 10.15
C PRO A 110 22.78 2.50 10.87
N THR A 111 22.42 3.58 10.17
CA THR A 111 21.56 4.66 10.68
C THR A 111 20.15 4.17 10.95
N VAL A 112 19.56 3.41 10.03
CA VAL A 112 18.24 2.79 10.20
C VAL A 112 18.27 1.74 11.33
N GLU A 113 19.33 0.92 11.44
CA GLU A 113 19.46 -0.06 12.52
C GLU A 113 19.51 0.63 13.90
N ARG A 114 20.18 1.77 14.01
CA ARG A 114 20.21 2.59 15.23
C ARG A 114 18.81 3.09 15.58
N LEU A 115 18.09 3.67 14.61
CA LEU A 115 16.73 4.16 14.78
C LEU A 115 15.78 3.04 15.25
N VAL A 116 15.84 1.89 14.59
CA VAL A 116 15.02 0.71 14.93
C VAL A 116 15.35 0.19 16.35
N ASN A 117 16.62 0.19 16.73
CA ASN A 117 17.02 -0.24 18.08
C ASN A 117 16.53 0.73 19.15
N ALA A 118 16.62 2.04 18.91
CA ALA A 118 16.08 3.06 19.83
C ALA A 118 14.56 2.89 19.99
N GLN A 119 13.84 2.67 18.90
CA GLN A 119 12.40 2.41 18.94
C GLN A 119 12.05 1.11 19.68
N LYS A 120 12.82 0.03 19.50
CA LYS A 120 12.61 -1.24 20.23
C LYS A 120 12.72 -1.06 21.75
N VAL A 121 13.73 -0.32 22.19
CA VAL A 121 13.91 -0.01 23.63
C VAL A 121 12.73 0.79 24.15
N LEU A 122 12.33 1.83 23.42
CA LEU A 122 11.23 2.70 23.80
C LEU A 122 9.88 1.95 23.84
N ALA A 123 9.56 1.20 22.78
CA ALA A 123 8.33 0.41 22.71
C ALA A 123 8.25 -0.67 23.79
N THR A 124 9.38 -1.27 24.14
CA THR A 124 9.46 -2.25 25.25
C THR A 124 9.24 -1.58 26.59
N LYS A 125 9.78 -0.38 26.81
CA LYS A 125 9.52 0.42 28.00
C LYS A 125 8.02 0.70 28.13
N TYR A 126 7.40 1.23 27.09
CA TYR A 126 5.95 1.50 27.08
C TYR A 126 5.10 0.25 27.35
N LEU A 127 5.50 -0.91 26.82
CA LEU A 127 4.81 -2.16 27.13
C LEU A 127 4.93 -2.54 28.60
N THR A 128 6.08 -2.30 29.21
CA THR A 128 6.32 -2.56 30.65
C THR A 128 5.48 -1.63 31.50
N ASP A 129 5.46 -0.34 31.17
CA ASP A 129 4.65 0.68 31.83
C ASP A 129 3.16 0.33 31.74
N ALA A 130 2.69 -0.05 30.54
CA ALA A 130 1.31 -0.49 30.32
C ALA A 130 0.94 -1.68 31.22
N ARG A 131 1.80 -2.69 31.32
CA ARG A 131 1.55 -3.88 32.18
C ARG A 131 1.42 -3.55 33.65
N ASN A 132 2.15 -2.56 34.12
CA ASN A 132 2.12 -2.12 35.51
C ASN A 132 0.90 -1.22 35.78
N LEU A 133 0.71 -0.21 34.95
CA LEU A 133 -0.31 0.82 35.15
C LEU A 133 -1.74 0.30 34.93
N LEU A 134 -1.95 -0.62 33.98
CA LEU A 134 -3.27 -1.22 33.75
C LEU A 134 -3.79 -2.07 34.92
N LYS A 135 -2.92 -2.46 35.85
CA LYS A 135 -3.30 -3.19 37.07
C LYS A 135 -3.70 -2.28 38.23
N SER A 136 -3.49 -0.98 38.11
CA SER A 136 -3.79 -0.03 39.16
C SER A 136 -5.31 0.13 39.36
N GLU A 137 -5.72 0.43 40.57
CA GLU A 137 -7.10 0.81 40.89
C GLU A 137 -7.39 2.26 40.54
N ASN A 138 -6.34 3.08 40.36
CA ASN A 138 -6.45 4.48 39.98
C ASN A 138 -6.80 4.63 38.48
N GLU A 139 -7.89 5.33 38.18
CA GLU A 139 -8.38 5.54 36.83
C GLU A 139 -7.37 6.27 35.94
N LYS A 140 -6.72 7.32 36.45
CA LYS A 140 -5.69 8.08 35.71
C LYS A 140 -4.50 7.20 35.33
N GLU A 141 -4.04 6.35 36.25
CA GLU A 141 -2.94 5.43 35.95
C GLU A 141 -3.33 4.39 34.90
N ARG A 142 -4.58 3.95 34.90
CA ARG A 142 -5.08 3.05 33.84
C ARG A 142 -5.17 3.74 32.49
N GLU A 143 -5.56 5.03 32.44
CA GLU A 143 -5.54 5.82 31.20
C GLU A 143 -4.11 5.98 30.66
N GLU A 144 -3.15 6.31 31.54
CA GLU A 144 -1.74 6.36 31.19
C GLU A 144 -1.22 5.00 30.70
N GLY A 145 -1.65 3.91 31.32
CA GLY A 145 -1.32 2.55 30.91
C GLY A 145 -1.90 2.20 29.55
N ALA A 146 -3.12 2.64 29.26
CA ALA A 146 -3.76 2.46 27.95
C ALA A 146 -3.04 3.24 26.85
N LEU A 147 -2.62 4.47 27.14
CA LEU A 147 -1.81 5.29 26.22
C LEU A 147 -0.42 4.63 25.99
N ALA A 148 0.22 4.13 27.04
CA ALA A 148 1.50 3.43 26.91
C ALA A 148 1.34 2.15 26.04
N LEU A 149 0.25 1.40 26.21
CA LEU A 149 -0.05 0.24 25.36
C LEU A 149 -0.21 0.65 23.89
N PHE A 150 -0.94 1.72 23.64
CA PHE A 150 -1.16 2.24 22.30
C PHE A 150 0.14 2.73 21.64
N ARG A 151 1.00 3.44 22.37
CA ARG A 151 2.34 3.83 21.93
C ARG A 151 3.21 2.63 21.56
N SER A 152 3.22 1.59 22.41
CA SER A 152 3.95 0.37 22.11
C SER A 152 3.45 -0.30 20.82
N TYR A 153 2.14 -0.30 20.60
CA TYR A 153 1.52 -0.85 19.40
C TYR A 153 1.84 -0.02 18.15
N LYS A 154 1.67 1.30 18.19
CA LYS A 154 1.98 2.17 17.04
C LYS A 154 3.46 2.17 16.67
N GLY A 155 4.34 2.02 17.69
CA GLY A 155 5.79 2.01 17.47
C GLY A 155 6.34 0.67 17.01
N LEU A 156 5.76 -0.48 17.43
CA LEU A 156 6.27 -1.81 17.11
C LEU A 156 5.19 -2.90 17.20
N PRO A 157 4.21 -2.90 16.28
CA PRO A 157 3.03 -3.77 16.36
C PRO A 157 3.38 -5.27 16.34
N LYS A 158 4.47 -5.67 15.65
CA LYS A 158 4.93 -7.07 15.54
C LYS A 158 5.84 -7.53 16.67
N ASN A 159 5.93 -6.77 17.76
CA ASN A 159 6.69 -7.20 18.94
C ASN A 159 6.04 -8.45 19.58
N LYS A 160 6.79 -9.54 19.70
CA LYS A 160 6.30 -10.82 20.26
C LYS A 160 5.73 -10.67 21.68
N ALA A 161 6.35 -9.82 22.52
CA ALA A 161 5.90 -9.58 23.87
C ALA A 161 4.60 -8.79 23.93
N LEU A 162 4.40 -7.85 23.01
CA LEU A 162 3.16 -7.10 22.82
C LEU A 162 2.03 -8.03 22.34
N ILE A 163 2.28 -8.84 21.30
CA ILE A 163 1.30 -9.80 20.78
C ILE A 163 0.82 -10.75 21.90
N LYS A 164 1.76 -11.27 22.70
CA LYS A 164 1.42 -12.11 23.86
C LYS A 164 0.54 -11.36 24.86
N PHE A 165 0.87 -10.10 25.17
CA PHE A 165 0.09 -9.28 26.09
C PHE A 165 -1.31 -8.96 25.56
N LEU A 166 -1.44 -8.70 24.26
CA LEU A 166 -2.74 -8.46 23.61
C LEU A 166 -3.61 -9.73 23.53
N SER A 167 -3.02 -10.91 23.64
CA SER A 167 -3.77 -12.17 23.70
C SER A 167 -4.44 -12.41 25.05
N GLU A 168 -4.05 -11.68 26.09
CA GLU A 168 -4.70 -11.73 27.39
C GLU A 168 -6.08 -11.06 27.33
N PRO A 169 -7.10 -11.60 28.04
CA PRO A 169 -8.47 -11.07 27.99
C PRO A 169 -8.52 -9.57 28.38
N GLY A 170 -9.23 -8.78 27.58
CA GLY A 170 -9.48 -7.35 27.83
C GLY A 170 -8.42 -6.41 27.24
N ASN A 171 -7.17 -6.80 27.09
CA ASN A 171 -6.10 -5.90 26.62
C ASN A 171 -6.32 -5.40 25.19
N LYS A 172 -6.82 -6.27 24.31
CA LYS A 172 -7.17 -5.88 22.93
C LYS A 172 -8.31 -4.86 22.90
N THR A 173 -9.28 -5.01 23.78
CA THR A 173 -10.40 -4.07 23.90
C THR A 173 -9.93 -2.71 24.39
N ILE A 174 -9.00 -2.67 25.34
CA ILE A 174 -8.39 -1.42 25.83
C ILE A 174 -7.65 -0.73 24.68
N LEU A 175 -6.83 -1.47 23.90
CA LEU A 175 -6.10 -0.94 22.77
C LEU A 175 -7.06 -0.30 21.74
N LEU A 176 -8.12 -1.02 21.34
CA LEU A 176 -9.08 -0.53 20.34
C LEU A 176 -9.84 0.73 20.82
N LYS A 177 -10.25 0.77 22.08
CA LYS A 177 -10.91 1.97 22.65
C LYS A 177 -9.95 3.16 22.70
N THR A 178 -8.69 2.93 23.01
CA THR A 178 -7.66 3.98 23.03
C THR A 178 -7.39 4.48 21.61
N GLU A 179 -7.29 3.58 20.63
CA GLU A 179 -7.15 3.96 19.23
C GLU A 179 -8.35 4.80 18.76
N GLU A 180 -9.56 4.35 19.04
CA GLU A 180 -10.80 5.09 18.71
C GLU A 180 -10.81 6.50 19.32
N TYR A 181 -10.39 6.64 20.57
CA TYR A 181 -10.31 7.94 21.24
C TYR A 181 -9.34 8.90 20.53
N TYR A 182 -8.14 8.43 20.15
CA TYR A 182 -7.15 9.28 19.46
C TYR A 182 -7.47 9.52 17.98
N MET A 183 -8.31 8.68 17.37
CA MET A 183 -8.79 8.86 15.98
C MET A 183 -9.97 9.84 15.86
N GLN A 184 -10.57 10.26 16.98
CA GLN A 184 -11.66 11.24 16.97
C GLN A 184 -11.18 12.58 16.40
N GLU A 185 -12.13 13.40 15.94
CA GLU A 185 -11.87 14.73 15.41
C GLU A 185 -10.78 14.80 14.32
N ASN A 186 -10.82 13.86 13.35
CA ASN A 186 -9.81 13.77 12.28
C ASN A 186 -8.36 13.60 12.81
N ASN A 187 -8.15 12.75 13.80
CA ASN A 187 -6.86 12.47 14.40
C ASN A 187 -6.18 13.67 15.08
N ARG A 188 -6.93 14.69 15.46
CA ARG A 188 -6.40 15.93 16.06
C ARG A 188 -5.48 15.68 17.25
N ASN A 189 -5.77 14.66 18.05
CA ASN A 189 -5.01 14.33 19.26
C ASN A 189 -3.99 13.18 19.04
N MET A 190 -3.86 12.66 17.82
CA MET A 190 -2.96 11.53 17.54
C MET A 190 -1.50 11.85 17.87
N HIS A 191 -1.07 13.10 17.63
CA HIS A 191 0.26 13.58 17.95
C HIS A 191 0.66 13.34 19.42
N ILE A 192 -0.28 13.46 20.37
CA ILE A 192 -0.02 13.17 21.79
C ILE A 192 0.46 11.75 22.00
N ALA A 193 -0.06 10.81 21.23
CA ALA A 193 0.35 9.41 21.30
C ALA A 193 1.63 9.12 20.50
N THR A 194 1.82 9.78 19.34
CA THR A 194 2.85 9.44 18.38
C THR A 194 4.16 10.22 18.50
N ASP A 195 4.12 11.50 18.88
CA ASP A 195 5.31 12.36 18.99
C ASP A 195 6.43 11.79 19.89
N PRO A 196 6.13 11.09 20.99
CA PRO A 196 7.19 10.49 21.80
C PRO A 196 7.93 9.32 21.14
N LEU A 197 7.40 8.76 20.05
CA LEU A 197 8.02 7.68 19.28
C LEU A 197 9.07 8.25 18.32
N TYR A 198 9.94 7.40 17.78
CA TYR A 198 10.87 7.77 16.70
C TYR A 198 10.24 7.61 15.33
N PHE A 199 9.35 6.66 15.18
CA PHE A 199 8.53 6.46 13.99
C PHE A 199 7.24 5.72 14.35
N VAL A 200 6.27 5.83 13.46
CA VAL A 200 4.94 5.20 13.60
C VAL A 200 4.77 4.21 12.46
N ILE A 201 4.26 3.02 12.78
CA ILE A 201 3.95 1.99 11.78
C ILE A 201 2.43 1.93 11.59
N ASP A 202 1.98 2.12 10.37
CA ASP A 202 0.61 1.86 9.96
C ASP A 202 0.57 0.58 9.11
N GLU A 203 0.17 -0.53 9.73
CA GLU A 203 0.08 -1.83 9.06
C GLU A 203 -1.04 -1.87 8.00
N LYS A 204 -2.10 -1.05 8.14
CA LYS A 204 -3.21 -1.03 7.18
C LYS A 204 -2.80 -0.40 5.85
N ASN A 205 -2.01 0.67 5.93
CA ASN A 205 -1.55 1.42 4.77
C ASN A 205 -0.14 1.00 4.31
N ASN A 206 0.49 0.05 5.01
CA ASN A 206 1.89 -0.35 4.79
C ASN A 206 2.85 0.84 4.76
N SER A 207 2.63 1.83 5.63
CA SER A 207 3.46 3.03 5.73
C SER A 207 4.21 3.09 7.05
N ILE A 208 5.35 3.77 7.01
CA ILE A 208 6.15 4.14 8.17
C ILE A 208 6.40 5.64 8.08
N GLU A 209 6.03 6.35 9.12
CA GLU A 209 6.20 7.80 9.22
C GLU A 209 7.18 8.12 10.33
N LEU A 210 8.21 8.90 10.01
CA LEU A 210 9.14 9.43 11.01
C LEU A 210 8.47 10.56 11.80
N THR A 211 8.75 10.61 13.08
CA THR A 211 8.39 11.76 13.93
C THR A 211 9.55 12.74 13.98
N ASP A 212 9.31 13.95 14.52
CA ASP A 212 10.39 14.95 14.73
C ASP A 212 11.54 14.33 15.53
N LYS A 213 11.22 13.57 16.57
CA LYS A 213 12.20 12.84 17.36
C LYS A 213 13.01 11.81 16.54
N GLY A 214 12.40 11.21 15.54
CA GLY A 214 13.06 10.30 14.60
C GLY A 214 14.02 11.06 13.69
N PHE A 215 13.60 12.18 13.16
CA PHE A 215 14.44 13.08 12.36
C PHE A 215 15.63 13.62 13.15
N ASP A 216 15.41 14.05 14.39
CA ASP A 216 16.49 14.51 15.28
C ASP A 216 17.56 13.43 15.46
N LEU A 217 17.14 12.18 15.78
CA LEU A 217 18.08 11.08 15.95
C LEU A 217 18.87 10.76 14.68
N LEU A 218 18.26 10.87 13.50
CA LEU A 218 18.92 10.68 12.20
C LEU A 218 19.90 11.80 11.92
N SER A 219 19.50 13.05 12.16
CA SER A 219 20.31 14.25 11.94
C SER A 219 21.56 14.31 12.84
N GLU A 220 21.47 13.84 14.09
CA GLU A 220 22.61 13.73 15.01
C GLU A 220 23.79 12.91 14.47
N THR A 221 23.54 11.99 13.56
CA THR A 221 24.55 11.05 13.02
C THR A 221 24.92 11.34 11.57
N SER A 222 24.26 12.26 10.93
CA SER A 222 24.54 12.65 9.55
C SER A 222 25.72 13.65 9.48
N GLU A 223 26.56 13.53 8.47
CA GLU A 223 27.58 14.54 8.17
C GLU A 223 26.93 15.87 7.79
N ASP A 224 25.74 15.83 7.16
CA ASP A 224 24.89 16.98 6.89
C ASP A 224 23.62 16.89 7.77
N PRO A 225 23.50 17.74 8.81
CA PRO A 225 22.32 17.74 9.68
C PRO A 225 21.02 18.08 8.97
N THR A 226 21.08 18.74 7.81
CA THR A 226 19.90 19.13 7.02
C THR A 226 19.44 18.07 6.04
N PHE A 227 20.23 17.02 5.82
CA PHE A 227 19.94 15.96 4.84
C PHE A 227 18.59 15.26 5.05
N PHE A 228 18.18 15.09 6.31
CA PHE A 228 16.90 14.46 6.66
C PHE A 228 15.78 15.47 6.91
N VAL A 229 16.04 16.76 6.77
CA VAL A 229 15.03 17.81 6.93
C VAL A 229 14.34 18.01 5.60
N LEU A 230 13.02 17.77 5.56
CA LEU A 230 12.23 18.07 4.37
C LEU A 230 12.11 19.59 4.24
N PRO A 231 12.49 20.17 3.07
CA PRO A 231 12.33 21.59 2.86
C PRO A 231 10.85 21.98 2.91
N ASP A 232 10.52 23.06 3.62
CA ASP A 232 9.20 23.65 3.54
C ASP A 232 9.07 24.44 2.24
N VAL A 233 8.63 23.73 1.20
CA VAL A 233 8.47 24.28 -0.16
C VAL A 233 7.57 25.52 -0.16
N GLY A 234 6.58 25.60 0.75
CA GLY A 234 5.69 26.74 0.89
C GLY A 234 6.43 28.00 1.36
N SER A 235 7.28 27.86 2.39
CA SER A 235 8.11 28.95 2.90
C SER A 235 9.19 29.36 1.88
N GLU A 236 9.83 28.41 1.22
CA GLU A 236 10.85 28.70 0.21
C GLU A 236 10.27 29.43 -1.02
N ILE A 237 9.07 29.07 -1.47
CA ILE A 237 8.39 29.78 -2.56
C ILE A 237 8.02 31.20 -2.14
N ALA A 238 7.54 31.39 -0.90
CA ALA A 238 7.19 32.73 -0.38
C ALA A 238 8.37 33.63 -0.21
N GLU A 239 9.59 33.11 -0.04
CA GLU A 239 10.83 33.90 0.00
C GLU A 239 11.36 34.29 -1.40
N LEU A 240 10.88 33.62 -2.45
CA LEU A 240 11.27 33.87 -3.85
C LEU A 240 10.31 34.84 -4.56
N GLU A 241 9.13 35.12 -4.00
CA GLU A 241 8.17 36.14 -4.46
C GLU A 241 8.43 37.51 -3.82
#